data_912b1a087de4b986032d25d4dbfb6e88
#
_entry.id   912b1a087de4b986032d25d4dbfb6e88
#
_cell.length_a   1.000
_cell.length_b   1.000
_cell.length_c   1.000
_cell.angle_alpha   90.00
_cell.angle_beta   90.00
_cell.angle_gamma   90.00
#
_symmetry.space_group_name_H-M   'P 1'
#
loop_
_entity.id
_entity.type
_entity.pdbx_description
1 polymer ?
#
loop_
_entity_poly.entity_id
_entity_poly.type
_entity_poly.pdbx_seq_one_letter_code
_entity_poly.pdbx_strand_id
1 'polypeptide(L)'
;GKSFLDLLTKEDSKSQKDYVLIGKERHDVGRPNDQGYPIRGIIKGDFLYLINFETSRWPAGNPETGYMNVDGSPTKTEVLKARRNPETESYWQLSFGKRQEEELYNIAEDRECMANLAEDANYNVLKKQMRSELLQKLTEQQDPRMLGQGDIFDSYPYMGSARDAWNRIKKGESVPARSINKSDFEPEASGLKVNF
;
A
#
# COMPACT_ATOMS: atom_id res chain seq x y z
N GLY A 1 -20.60 6.40 7.11
CA GLY A 1 -20.83 4.95 7.11
C GLY A 1 -22.23 4.58 7.55
N LYS A 2 -22.66 3.35 7.25
CA LYS A 2 -23.91 2.78 7.80
C LYS A 2 -23.56 1.85 8.94
N SER A 3 -24.34 1.92 10.05
CA SER A 3 -24.21 0.97 11.15
C SER A 3 -24.47 -0.45 10.67
N PHE A 4 -23.70 -1.40 11.16
CA PHE A 4 -23.96 -2.82 10.99
C PHE A 4 -24.45 -3.49 12.29
N LEU A 5 -24.95 -2.69 13.22
CA LEU A 5 -25.52 -3.19 14.48
C LEU A 5 -26.62 -4.21 14.24
N ASP A 6 -27.48 -3.99 13.24
CA ASP A 6 -28.53 -4.93 12.87
C ASP A 6 -28.00 -6.32 12.48
N LEU A 7 -26.81 -6.39 11.86
CA LEU A 7 -26.16 -7.68 11.54
C LEU A 7 -25.68 -8.43 12.78
N LEU A 8 -25.43 -7.71 13.87
CA LEU A 8 -24.96 -8.28 15.15
C LEU A 8 -26.12 -8.65 16.10
N THR A 9 -27.28 -8.02 15.93
CA THR A 9 -28.38 -8.12 16.90
C THR A 9 -29.61 -8.84 16.39
N LYS A 10 -29.74 -9.05 15.08
CA LYS A 10 -30.91 -9.68 14.45
C LYS A 10 -30.49 -10.96 13.72
N GLU A 11 -31.07 -12.08 14.07
CA GLU A 11 -30.75 -13.41 13.49
C GLU A 11 -30.92 -13.49 11.97
N ASP A 12 -31.90 -12.77 11.40
CA ASP A 12 -32.22 -12.78 9.97
C ASP A 12 -31.69 -11.57 9.20
N SER A 13 -30.81 -10.76 9.81
CA SER A 13 -30.28 -9.59 9.11
C SER A 13 -29.22 -9.98 8.09
N LYS A 14 -29.36 -9.50 6.86
CA LYS A 14 -28.36 -9.65 5.79
C LYS A 14 -27.70 -8.33 5.49
N SER A 15 -26.42 -8.37 5.14
CA SER A 15 -25.76 -7.18 4.60
C SER A 15 -26.50 -6.70 3.35
N GLN A 16 -26.85 -5.42 3.31
CA GLN A 16 -27.45 -4.78 2.13
C GLN A 16 -26.41 -4.40 1.08
N LYS A 17 -25.12 -4.61 1.38
CA LYS A 17 -24.01 -4.29 0.48
C LYS A 17 -23.42 -5.58 -0.06
N ASP A 18 -23.28 -5.62 -1.37
CA ASP A 18 -22.59 -6.68 -2.12
C ASP A 18 -21.11 -6.34 -2.39
N TYR A 19 -20.59 -5.27 -1.76
CA TYR A 19 -19.22 -4.82 -1.91
C TYR A 19 -18.62 -4.33 -0.58
N VAL A 20 -17.28 -4.33 -0.52
CA VAL A 20 -16.49 -3.70 0.56
C VAL A 20 -15.53 -2.70 -0.05
N LEU A 21 -15.51 -1.47 0.46
CA LEU A 21 -14.47 -0.50 0.11
C LEU A 21 -13.32 -0.61 1.08
N ILE A 22 -12.11 -0.60 0.55
CA ILE A 22 -10.87 -0.59 1.31
C ILE A 22 -9.98 0.56 0.86
N GLY A 23 -9.06 0.98 1.71
CA GLY A 23 -8.11 2.02 1.35
C GLY A 23 -7.19 2.42 2.49
N LYS A 24 -6.14 3.10 2.12
CA LYS A 24 -5.22 3.77 3.05
C LYS A 24 -4.66 5.03 2.42
N GLU A 25 -4.17 5.93 3.26
CA GLU A 25 -3.35 7.07 2.86
C GLU A 25 -1.91 6.86 3.32
N ARG A 26 -1.68 6.97 4.60
CA ARG A 26 -0.38 6.78 5.22
C ARG A 26 -0.53 5.81 6.39
N HIS A 27 0.20 4.71 6.33
CA HIS A 27 0.30 3.80 7.47
C HIS A 27 1.42 4.26 8.41
N ASP A 28 2.63 4.43 7.86
CA ASP A 28 3.82 4.87 8.61
C ASP A 28 4.71 5.76 7.73
N VAL A 29 5.89 6.07 8.21
CA VAL A 29 6.89 6.96 7.59
C VAL A 29 7.94 6.20 6.77
N GLY A 30 8.98 6.91 6.30
CA GLY A 30 10.07 6.33 5.53
C GLY A 30 10.03 6.72 4.05
N ARG A 31 9.25 7.75 3.71
CA ARG A 31 9.26 8.43 2.41
C ARG A 31 9.64 9.88 2.60
N PRO A 32 10.10 10.58 1.55
CA PRO A 32 10.34 12.02 1.61
C PRO A 32 9.15 12.76 2.21
N ASN A 33 9.41 13.68 3.14
CA ASN A 33 8.41 14.53 3.79
C ASN A 33 7.26 13.75 4.47
N ASP A 34 7.52 12.52 4.90
CA ASP A 34 6.52 11.62 5.49
C ASP A 34 5.29 11.37 4.58
N GLN A 35 5.46 11.47 3.28
CA GLN A 35 4.39 11.24 2.29
C GLN A 35 3.75 9.87 2.45
N GLY A 36 2.44 9.78 2.17
CA GLY A 36 1.69 8.54 2.18
C GLY A 36 1.93 7.66 0.95
N TYR A 37 1.32 6.48 0.97
CA TYR A 37 1.14 5.63 -0.21
C TYR A 37 -0.35 5.35 -0.35
N PRO A 38 -1.07 6.21 -1.08
CA PRO A 38 -2.53 6.17 -1.15
C PRO A 38 -3.03 5.05 -2.05
N ILE A 39 -3.95 4.25 -1.50
CA ILE A 39 -4.64 3.16 -2.20
C ILE A 39 -6.14 3.30 -1.95
N ARG A 40 -6.95 3.00 -2.96
CA ARG A 40 -8.38 2.72 -2.84
C ARG A 40 -8.69 1.41 -3.52
N GLY A 41 -9.62 0.67 -2.98
CA GLY A 41 -10.03 -0.59 -3.56
C GLY A 41 -11.47 -0.96 -3.28
N ILE A 42 -11.94 -1.92 -4.04
CA ILE A 42 -13.26 -2.53 -3.89
C ILE A 42 -13.13 -4.06 -3.96
N ILE A 43 -13.75 -4.73 -3.02
CA ILE A 43 -13.97 -6.17 -3.07
C ILE A 43 -15.43 -6.38 -3.47
N LYS A 44 -15.65 -7.16 -4.52
CA LYS A 44 -17.00 -7.51 -4.97
C LYS A 44 -17.00 -8.92 -5.55
N GLY A 45 -17.88 -9.79 -5.03
CA GLY A 45 -17.82 -11.23 -5.34
C GLY A 45 -16.44 -11.78 -5.03
N ASP A 46 -15.87 -12.48 -5.99
CA ASP A 46 -14.57 -13.14 -5.87
C ASP A 46 -13.39 -12.25 -6.28
N PHE A 47 -13.62 -10.96 -6.52
CA PHE A 47 -12.59 -10.07 -7.05
C PHE A 47 -12.25 -8.93 -6.11
N LEU A 48 -10.95 -8.64 -6.03
CA LEU A 48 -10.36 -7.45 -5.44
C LEU A 48 -9.80 -6.56 -6.55
N TYR A 49 -10.22 -5.31 -6.61
CA TYR A 49 -9.66 -4.29 -7.51
C TYR A 49 -9.07 -3.14 -6.69
N LEU A 50 -7.87 -2.70 -7.05
CA LEU A 50 -7.13 -1.64 -6.39
C LEU A 50 -6.68 -0.56 -7.37
N ILE A 51 -6.64 0.69 -6.88
CA ILE A 51 -5.96 1.82 -7.53
C ILE A 51 -4.85 2.32 -6.61
N ASN A 52 -3.63 2.36 -7.12
CA ASN A 52 -2.47 2.98 -6.51
C ASN A 52 -2.29 4.39 -7.10
N PHE A 53 -2.48 5.43 -6.32
CA PHE A 53 -2.48 6.81 -6.83
C PHE A 53 -1.09 7.40 -7.02
N GLU A 54 -0.08 6.89 -6.31
CA GLU A 54 1.26 7.44 -6.29
C GLU A 54 2.33 6.36 -6.58
N THR A 55 2.28 5.80 -7.77
CA THR A 55 3.13 4.66 -8.18
C THR A 55 4.63 4.98 -8.27
N SER A 56 4.99 6.26 -8.31
CA SER A 56 6.37 6.72 -8.20
C SER A 56 6.97 6.47 -6.81
N ARG A 57 6.13 6.42 -5.77
CA ARG A 57 6.52 6.22 -4.37
C ARG A 57 6.77 4.74 -4.07
N TRP A 58 7.53 4.47 -3.02
CA TRP A 58 7.75 3.12 -2.52
C TRP A 58 6.61 2.71 -1.56
N PRO A 59 5.91 1.58 -1.80
CA PRO A 59 4.73 1.21 -1.01
C PRO A 59 5.03 0.88 0.45
N ALA A 60 6.21 0.34 0.72
CA ALA A 60 6.67 -0.07 2.06
C ALA A 60 7.59 0.96 2.75
N GLY A 61 7.67 2.20 2.24
CA GLY A 61 8.71 3.16 2.59
C GLY A 61 9.94 2.98 1.70
N ASN A 62 10.81 3.98 1.67
CA ASN A 62 11.97 3.98 0.80
C ASN A 62 13.04 2.97 1.24
N PRO A 63 13.77 2.35 0.30
CA PRO A 63 14.84 1.40 0.59
C PRO A 63 15.91 1.94 1.54
N GLU A 64 16.34 3.19 1.34
CA GLU A 64 17.33 3.87 2.17
C GLU A 64 16.88 4.13 3.60
N THR A 65 15.59 3.96 3.90
CA THR A 65 15.06 3.99 5.28
C THR A 65 14.85 2.59 5.85
N GLY A 66 15.31 1.56 5.15
CA GLY A 66 15.05 0.17 5.53
C GLY A 66 13.58 -0.21 5.40
N TYR A 67 12.86 0.36 4.42
CA TYR A 67 11.42 0.11 4.22
C TYR A 67 10.61 0.30 5.51
N MET A 68 10.76 1.46 6.12
CA MET A 68 10.35 1.76 7.51
C MET A 68 8.83 1.63 7.75
N ASN A 69 8.03 1.55 6.69
CA ASN A 69 6.58 1.31 6.78
C ASN A 69 6.23 -0.15 7.16
N VAL A 70 7.23 -1.02 7.26
CA VAL A 70 7.12 -2.42 7.68
C VAL A 70 8.06 -2.65 8.86
N ASP A 71 7.54 -3.24 9.92
CA ASP A 71 8.31 -3.54 11.13
C ASP A 71 9.49 -4.48 10.86
N GLY A 72 10.57 -4.30 11.62
CA GLY A 72 11.73 -5.17 11.56
C GLY A 72 11.41 -6.59 12.03
N SER A 73 11.85 -7.57 11.24
CA SER A 73 11.71 -8.99 11.58
C SER A 73 12.71 -9.83 10.80
N PRO A 74 13.06 -11.05 11.28
CA PRO A 74 13.89 -11.97 10.51
C PRO A 74 13.31 -12.24 9.11
N THR A 75 12.01 -12.42 8.97
CA THR A 75 11.33 -12.64 7.70
C THR A 75 11.51 -11.45 6.74
N LYS A 76 11.33 -10.22 7.22
CA LYS A 76 11.60 -9.03 6.43
C LYS A 76 13.01 -9.01 5.89
N THR A 77 14.00 -9.25 6.75
CA THR A 77 15.42 -9.26 6.37
C THR A 77 15.71 -10.31 5.29
N GLU A 78 15.15 -11.52 5.41
CA GLU A 78 15.34 -12.57 4.41
C GLU A 78 14.67 -12.22 3.07
N VAL A 79 13.46 -11.66 3.07
CA VAL A 79 12.81 -11.20 1.84
C VAL A 79 13.59 -10.07 1.17
N LEU A 80 14.17 -9.15 1.95
CA LEU A 80 15.04 -8.10 1.40
C LEU A 80 16.32 -8.68 0.78
N LYS A 81 16.93 -9.70 1.38
CA LYS A 81 18.09 -10.43 0.79
C LYS A 81 17.73 -11.12 -0.52
N ALA A 82 16.51 -11.64 -0.64
CA ALA A 82 16.03 -12.34 -1.83
C ALA A 82 16.12 -11.48 -3.11
N ARG A 83 16.08 -10.16 -3.00
CA ARG A 83 16.26 -9.21 -4.11
C ARG A 83 17.57 -9.42 -4.90
N ARG A 84 18.61 -9.92 -4.23
CA ARG A 84 19.96 -10.09 -4.80
C ARG A 84 20.16 -11.42 -5.53
N ASN A 85 19.16 -12.29 -5.52
CA ASN A 85 19.21 -13.57 -6.19
C ASN A 85 18.05 -13.65 -7.24
N PRO A 86 18.36 -13.77 -8.54
CA PRO A 86 17.35 -13.83 -9.60
C PRO A 86 16.30 -14.93 -9.41
N GLU A 87 16.64 -16.03 -8.75
CA GLU A 87 15.70 -17.14 -8.49
C GLU A 87 14.66 -16.78 -7.43
N THR A 88 14.94 -15.82 -6.55
CA THR A 88 14.10 -15.46 -5.40
C THR A 88 13.66 -13.99 -5.40
N GLU A 89 14.13 -13.18 -6.36
CA GLU A 89 13.81 -11.75 -6.45
C GLU A 89 12.31 -11.46 -6.45
N SER A 90 11.51 -12.39 -6.98
CA SER A 90 10.05 -12.30 -7.01
C SER A 90 9.43 -12.10 -5.63
N TYR A 91 9.99 -12.68 -4.58
CA TYR A 91 9.50 -12.48 -3.20
C TYR A 91 9.66 -11.03 -2.75
N TRP A 92 10.82 -10.43 -3.06
CA TRP A 92 11.03 -9.01 -2.79
C TRP A 92 10.12 -8.13 -3.65
N GLN A 93 9.99 -8.43 -4.95
CA GLN A 93 9.15 -7.64 -5.86
C GLN A 93 7.70 -7.61 -5.39
N LEU A 94 7.14 -8.75 -4.99
CA LEU A 94 5.77 -8.86 -4.47
C LEU A 94 5.58 -8.16 -3.13
N SER A 95 6.61 -8.13 -2.27
CA SER A 95 6.50 -7.58 -0.91
C SER A 95 6.85 -6.10 -0.84
N PHE A 96 7.90 -5.66 -1.55
CA PHE A 96 8.53 -4.34 -1.39
C PHE A 96 8.65 -3.56 -2.71
N GLY A 97 8.49 -4.22 -3.86
CA GLY A 97 8.59 -3.61 -5.17
C GLY A 97 7.54 -2.53 -5.42
N LYS A 98 7.82 -1.66 -6.37
CA LYS A 98 6.84 -0.66 -6.82
C LYS A 98 5.64 -1.32 -7.47
N ARG A 99 4.46 -0.71 -7.30
CA ARG A 99 3.19 -1.23 -7.79
C ARG A 99 2.79 -0.58 -9.09
N GLN A 100 1.98 -1.29 -9.87
CA GLN A 100 1.25 -0.73 -11.01
C GLN A 100 0.11 0.17 -10.53
N GLU A 101 -0.42 1.03 -11.40
CA GLU A 101 -1.55 1.91 -11.07
C GLU A 101 -2.80 1.10 -10.71
N GLU A 102 -3.06 0.03 -11.46
CA GLU A 102 -4.22 -0.83 -11.26
C GLU A 102 -3.79 -2.25 -10.91
N GLU A 103 -4.48 -2.83 -9.95
CA GLU A 103 -4.33 -4.23 -9.58
C GLU A 103 -5.70 -4.90 -9.53
N LEU A 104 -5.80 -6.11 -10.08
CA LEU A 104 -7.02 -6.93 -10.07
C LEU A 104 -6.65 -8.36 -9.70
N TYR A 105 -7.33 -8.92 -8.72
CA TYR A 105 -7.08 -10.28 -8.24
C TYR A 105 -8.39 -11.07 -8.12
N ASN A 106 -8.36 -12.34 -8.51
CA ASN A 106 -9.42 -13.30 -8.17
C ASN A 106 -9.10 -13.93 -6.82
N ILE A 107 -9.61 -13.36 -5.74
CA ILE A 107 -9.29 -13.77 -4.36
C ILE A 107 -9.91 -15.11 -3.94
N ALA A 108 -10.78 -15.70 -4.75
CA ALA A 108 -11.25 -17.07 -4.52
C ALA A 108 -10.23 -18.11 -4.98
N GLU A 109 -9.50 -17.83 -6.06
CA GLU A 109 -8.50 -18.72 -6.66
C GLU A 109 -7.07 -18.35 -6.23
N ASP A 110 -6.79 -17.06 -6.05
CA ASP A 110 -5.50 -16.50 -5.68
C ASP A 110 -5.63 -15.68 -4.37
N ARG A 111 -5.73 -16.36 -3.24
CA ARG A 111 -5.95 -15.75 -1.92
C ARG A 111 -4.79 -14.85 -1.48
N GLU A 112 -3.59 -15.13 -1.95
CA GLU A 112 -2.36 -14.42 -1.66
C GLU A 112 -2.12 -13.22 -2.60
N CYS A 113 -3.00 -13.00 -3.59
CA CYS A 113 -2.90 -11.92 -4.56
C CYS A 113 -1.54 -11.89 -5.28
N MET A 114 -1.11 -13.04 -5.77
CA MET A 114 0.18 -13.21 -6.43
C MET A 114 0.16 -12.84 -7.91
N ALA A 115 -0.98 -13.03 -8.58
CA ALA A 115 -1.15 -12.81 -10.00
C ALA A 115 -2.05 -11.60 -10.28
N ASN A 116 -1.44 -10.45 -10.63
CA ASN A 116 -2.21 -9.27 -11.03
C ASN A 116 -2.81 -9.46 -12.42
N LEU A 117 -4.14 -9.50 -12.51
CA LEU A 117 -4.93 -9.71 -13.72
C LEU A 117 -5.28 -8.38 -14.44
N ALA A 118 -4.81 -7.23 -13.95
CA ALA A 118 -5.20 -5.93 -14.47
C ALA A 118 -4.83 -5.71 -15.95
N GLU A 119 -3.76 -6.37 -16.43
CA GLU A 119 -3.31 -6.29 -17.82
C GLU A 119 -3.79 -7.46 -18.68
N ASP A 120 -4.48 -8.45 -18.12
CA ASP A 120 -5.05 -9.55 -18.88
C ASP A 120 -6.31 -9.10 -19.63
N ALA A 121 -6.28 -9.25 -20.96
CA ALA A 121 -7.37 -8.84 -21.86
C ALA A 121 -8.72 -9.50 -21.52
N ASN A 122 -8.70 -10.72 -20.98
CA ASN A 122 -9.91 -11.45 -20.58
C ASN A 122 -10.68 -10.75 -19.45
N TYR A 123 -9.99 -9.96 -18.64
CA TYR A 123 -10.58 -9.24 -17.50
C TYR A 123 -10.86 -7.76 -17.75
N ASN A 124 -10.61 -7.24 -18.97
CA ASN A 124 -10.77 -5.80 -19.28
C ASN A 124 -12.18 -5.26 -18.99
N VAL A 125 -13.22 -6.04 -19.26
CA VAL A 125 -14.62 -5.62 -19.00
C VAL A 125 -14.86 -5.54 -17.49
N LEU A 126 -14.49 -6.59 -16.75
CA LEU A 126 -14.63 -6.63 -15.29
C LEU A 126 -13.83 -5.50 -14.62
N LYS A 127 -12.57 -5.32 -15.02
CA LYS A 127 -11.71 -4.24 -14.50
C LYS A 127 -12.38 -2.87 -14.67
N LYS A 128 -12.88 -2.57 -15.86
CA LYS A 128 -13.59 -1.29 -16.13
C LYS A 128 -14.84 -1.12 -15.27
N GLN A 129 -15.61 -2.18 -15.08
CA GLN A 129 -16.81 -2.16 -14.24
C GLN A 129 -16.46 -1.88 -12.79
N MET A 130 -15.47 -2.61 -12.22
CA MET A 130 -15.04 -2.44 -10.84
C MET A 130 -14.42 -1.06 -10.60
N ARG A 131 -13.60 -0.56 -11.56
CA ARG A 131 -13.08 0.81 -11.51
C ARG A 131 -14.21 1.84 -11.46
N SER A 132 -15.17 1.74 -12.38
CA SER A 132 -16.30 2.68 -12.44
C SER A 132 -17.11 2.69 -11.15
N GLU A 133 -17.42 1.51 -10.62
CA GLU A 133 -18.15 1.37 -9.35
C GLU A 133 -17.36 1.93 -8.17
N LEU A 134 -16.07 1.60 -8.06
CA LEU A 134 -15.20 2.15 -7.01
C LEU A 134 -15.22 3.67 -7.03
N LEU A 135 -14.94 4.30 -8.18
CA LEU A 135 -14.87 5.76 -8.31
C LEU A 135 -16.21 6.41 -7.99
N GLN A 136 -17.32 5.81 -8.44
CA GLN A 136 -18.66 6.28 -8.10
C GLN A 136 -18.89 6.26 -6.59
N LYS A 137 -18.58 5.12 -5.91
CA LYS A 137 -18.77 4.99 -4.46
C LYS A 137 -17.91 5.94 -3.65
N LEU A 138 -16.68 6.17 -4.08
CA LEU A 138 -15.78 7.15 -3.45
C LEU A 138 -16.31 8.58 -3.62
N THR A 139 -16.82 8.91 -4.81
CA THR A 139 -17.44 10.23 -5.08
C THR A 139 -18.68 10.44 -4.23
N GLU A 140 -19.56 9.45 -4.13
CA GLU A 140 -20.74 9.48 -3.25
C GLU A 140 -20.38 9.70 -1.79
N GLN A 141 -19.20 9.23 -1.35
CA GLN A 141 -18.67 9.44 0.00
C GLN A 141 -17.87 10.73 0.16
N GLN A 142 -17.74 11.52 -0.90
CA GLN A 142 -16.94 12.74 -0.93
C GLN A 142 -15.46 12.50 -0.56
N ASP A 143 -14.88 11.39 -1.04
CA ASP A 143 -13.46 11.12 -0.85
C ASP A 143 -12.63 12.29 -1.43
N PRO A 144 -11.73 12.93 -0.65
CA PRO A 144 -10.97 14.09 -1.11
C PRO A 144 -10.17 13.84 -2.38
N ARG A 145 -9.72 12.59 -2.64
CA ARG A 145 -9.02 12.27 -3.89
C ARG A 145 -9.91 12.38 -5.11
N MET A 146 -11.18 12.03 -4.98
CA MET A 146 -12.15 12.17 -6.07
C MET A 146 -12.54 13.63 -6.34
N LEU A 147 -12.29 14.50 -5.36
CA LEU A 147 -12.54 15.94 -5.44
C LEU A 147 -11.28 16.75 -5.82
N GLY A 148 -10.18 16.09 -6.21
CA GLY A 148 -8.91 16.75 -6.53
C GLY A 148 -8.18 17.32 -5.31
N GLN A 149 -8.51 16.88 -4.10
CA GLN A 149 -7.97 17.38 -2.84
C GLN A 149 -7.10 16.34 -2.12
N GLY A 150 -6.60 15.32 -2.84
CA GLY A 150 -5.83 14.22 -2.25
C GLY A 150 -4.55 14.65 -1.55
N ASP A 151 -3.94 15.75 -1.97
CA ASP A 151 -2.69 16.25 -1.39
C ASP A 151 -2.83 16.69 0.08
N ILE A 152 -4.05 16.94 0.54
CA ILE A 152 -4.32 17.30 1.95
C ILE A 152 -3.77 16.23 2.91
N PHE A 153 -3.80 14.96 2.51
CA PHE A 153 -3.33 13.85 3.37
C PHE A 153 -1.82 13.90 3.62
N ASP A 154 -1.04 14.39 2.65
CA ASP A 154 0.41 14.55 2.81
C ASP A 154 0.75 15.79 3.66
N SER A 155 -0.18 16.74 3.83
CA SER A 155 0.01 17.91 4.68
C SER A 155 -0.12 17.61 6.19
N TYR A 156 -0.75 16.51 6.56
CA TYR A 156 -0.93 16.15 7.97
C TYR A 156 0.41 15.71 8.58
N PRO A 157 0.84 16.33 9.70
CA PRO A 157 2.10 15.95 10.33
C PRO A 157 2.04 14.52 10.89
N TYR A 158 3.13 13.78 10.75
CA TYR A 158 3.30 12.54 11.49
C TYR A 158 3.70 12.86 12.93
N MET A 159 3.01 12.30 13.91
CA MET A 159 3.17 12.66 15.33
C MET A 159 4.13 11.75 16.11
N GLY A 160 4.67 10.69 15.48
CA GLY A 160 5.59 9.76 16.12
C GLY A 160 7.05 10.24 16.10
N SER A 161 7.90 9.59 16.90
CA SER A 161 9.33 9.88 17.02
C SER A 161 10.14 9.71 15.75
N ALA A 162 9.64 8.93 14.80
CA ALA A 162 10.25 8.72 13.48
C ALA A 162 9.80 9.75 12.44
N ARG A 163 9.19 10.87 12.87
CA ARG A 163 8.82 11.96 11.97
C ARG A 163 10.02 12.42 11.16
N ASP A 164 9.77 12.70 9.88
CA ASP A 164 10.76 13.18 8.92
C ASP A 164 11.96 12.21 8.74
N ALA A 165 11.73 10.91 8.94
CA ALA A 165 12.80 9.91 8.97
C ALA A 165 13.66 9.93 7.71
N TRP A 166 13.06 9.99 6.54
CA TRP A 166 13.80 10.00 5.26
C TRP A 166 14.74 11.20 5.17
N ASN A 167 14.24 12.42 5.44
CA ASN A 167 15.04 13.64 5.35
C ASN A 167 16.16 13.65 6.41
N ARG A 168 15.89 13.12 7.60
CA ARG A 168 16.88 12.99 8.68
C ARG A 168 18.00 12.01 8.32
N ILE A 169 17.65 10.82 7.82
CA ILE A 169 18.63 9.82 7.36
C ILE A 169 19.48 10.41 6.22
N LYS A 170 18.87 11.10 5.27
CA LYS A 170 19.60 11.75 4.16
C LYS A 170 20.60 12.81 4.65
N LYS A 171 20.35 13.45 5.80
CA LYS A 171 21.27 14.37 6.44
C LYS A 171 22.31 13.70 7.34
N GLY A 172 22.27 12.35 7.44
CA GLY A 172 23.15 11.59 8.34
C GLY A 172 22.72 11.62 9.81
N GLU A 173 21.48 12.01 10.10
CA GLU A 173 20.94 12.03 11.44
C GLU A 173 20.44 10.63 11.86
N SER A 174 20.56 10.33 13.15
CA SER A 174 19.97 9.11 13.74
C SER A 174 18.44 9.21 13.79
N VAL A 175 17.77 8.11 13.44
CA VAL A 175 16.31 7.96 13.56
C VAL A 175 16.02 6.71 14.37
N PRO A 176 14.96 6.71 15.23
CA PRO A 176 14.56 5.49 15.93
C PRO A 176 14.25 4.38 14.94
N ALA A 177 15.07 3.31 14.95
CA ALA A 177 15.05 2.28 13.92
C ALA A 177 13.94 1.23 14.10
N ARG A 178 13.12 1.31 15.15
CA ARG A 178 11.97 0.41 15.39
C ARG A 178 12.25 -1.07 15.12
N SER A 179 13.35 -1.57 15.65
CA SER A 179 13.82 -2.95 15.43
C SER A 179 14.26 -3.29 13.99
N ILE A 180 14.37 -2.30 13.10
CA ILE A 180 14.87 -2.51 11.72
C ILE A 180 16.36 -2.88 11.82
N ASN A 181 16.74 -3.97 11.16
CA ASN A 181 18.14 -4.39 11.09
C ASN A 181 18.95 -3.43 10.22
N LYS A 182 20.23 -3.21 10.53
CA LYS A 182 21.11 -2.39 9.70
C LYS A 182 21.20 -2.90 8.27
N SER A 183 21.14 -4.22 8.06
CA SER A 183 21.14 -4.86 6.74
C SER A 183 19.87 -4.62 5.91
N ASP A 184 18.81 -4.09 6.52
CA ASP A 184 17.55 -3.79 5.82
C ASP A 184 17.59 -2.43 5.12
N PHE A 185 18.58 -1.59 5.42
CA PHE A 185 18.79 -0.31 4.76
C PHE A 185 19.46 -0.54 3.40
N GLU A 186 18.82 -0.15 2.32
CA GLU A 186 19.27 -0.43 0.95
C GLU A 186 19.35 0.86 0.12
N PRO A 187 20.33 1.75 0.38
CA PRO A 187 20.45 3.02 -0.33
C PRO A 187 20.68 2.84 -1.83
N GLU A 188 21.31 1.75 -2.23
CA GLU A 188 21.56 1.42 -3.64
C GLU A 188 20.27 1.18 -4.44
N ALA A 189 19.22 0.70 -3.81
CA ALA A 189 17.93 0.44 -4.49
C ALA A 189 17.23 1.75 -4.89
N SER A 190 17.49 2.84 -4.17
CA SER A 190 16.97 4.18 -4.48
C SER A 190 17.94 5.04 -5.27
N GLY A 191 19.17 4.58 -5.49
CA GLY A 191 20.25 5.37 -6.10
C GLY A 191 20.84 6.44 -5.18
N LEU A 192 20.51 6.42 -3.88
CA LEU A 192 21.06 7.34 -2.89
C LEU A 192 22.28 6.73 -2.18
N LYS A 193 23.29 7.56 -1.94
CA LYS A 193 24.38 7.21 -1.01
C LYS A 193 23.98 7.66 0.38
N VAL A 194 23.84 6.73 1.31
CA VAL A 194 23.60 6.99 2.72
C VAL A 194 24.86 6.60 3.51
N ASN A 195 25.40 7.54 4.26
CA ASN A 195 26.49 7.27 5.21
C ASN A 195 25.84 6.84 6.53
N PHE A 196 26.15 5.62 6.99
CA PHE A 196 25.70 5.08 8.27
C PHE A 196 26.71 5.37 9.37
#